data_e4192b89ed68fc1e921f069b2203e5d4
#
_entry.id   e4192b89ed68fc1e921f069b2203e5d4
#
_cell.length_a   1.000
_cell.length_b   1.000
_cell.length_c   1.000
_cell.angle_alpha   90.00
_cell.angle_beta   90.00
_cell.angle_gamma   90.00
#
_symmetry.space_group_name_H-M   'P 1'
#
loop_
_entity.id
_entity.type
_entity.pdbx_description
1 polymer ?
#
loop_
_entity_poly.entity_id
_entity_poly.type
_entity_poly.pdbx_seq_one_letter_code
_entity_poly.pdbx_strand_id
1 'polypeptide(L)'
;MMSRWLRSGLWLLAVPLLCCALYQPLRAQTASAPVYVTLWFDTEDYILPQSDDAAKRLAETLTGLGVRATFKMVGEKARVLQQRGRTDVIAALQKHDIGYHTDWHSRQPTVSVYLQNAGWDDGIAEFLRREGSGAEDVKRIFGVTPVCYGQPGGAWAPQAYPALRTLGIRMYLDEAKHVGLDDQPFYYGGMLNVFNLGSAVTRMDLDGPDNLPRARTQFQKACETLRAKGGGTISVYYHPCEFVHAQFWDGVNFSHGNNPPRSEWKLPPTKPAAQAEKGFSDFEQYIRFIRDQPGVRFVTATDLRQLYPDGAAERRFTRAEVVTLAQGVRSGITFQRIGDIAVSAADIFWLLKEEALEFVKTGKLPESDPMIELLDGPARTFVASGRGSPPSTIPWSAFAETVIDVEGYCRSRWQVPSAVWIGAYSIPPDTYLATLAGVVEEITRTGRAPAEVQIIAGTLTADKHVAKDSARLWGWVIFPEGFHAPVIMELGRLQAWTLKPAILKR
;
A
#
# COMPACT_ATOMS: atom_id res chain seq x y z
N MET A 1 82.40 -66.59 -32.63
CA MET A 1 83.60 -65.71 -32.59
C MET A 1 83.18 -64.35 -32.14
N MET A 2 83.67 -63.93 -30.97
CA MET A 2 84.17 -62.60 -30.59
C MET A 2 83.18 -61.41 -30.92
N SER A 3 82.97 -60.41 -30.09
CA SER A 3 83.44 -60.00 -28.78
C SER A 3 82.67 -58.74 -28.43
N ARG A 4 82.30 -58.59 -27.18
CA ARG A 4 82.37 -57.38 -26.31
C ARG A 4 82.28 -55.98 -26.97
N TRP A 5 81.42 -55.11 -26.42
CA TRP A 5 81.84 -54.14 -25.40
C TRP A 5 80.62 -53.38 -24.82
N LEU A 6 80.62 -53.25 -23.49
CA LEU A 6 79.73 -52.40 -22.68
C LEU A 6 79.91 -50.91 -23.02
N ARG A 7 78.87 -50.08 -22.95
CA ARG A 7 78.90 -48.72 -22.46
C ARG A 7 77.60 -48.35 -21.77
N SER A 8 77.77 -48.03 -20.54
CA SER A 8 76.86 -47.43 -19.60
C SER A 8 76.35 -46.04 -20.06
N GLY A 9 75.02 -45.86 -20.14
CA GLY A 9 74.40 -44.55 -20.39
C GLY A 9 73.40 -44.23 -19.29
N LEU A 10 73.74 -43.15 -18.53
CA LEU A 10 72.89 -42.55 -17.49
C LEU A 10 71.53 -42.20 -18.02
N TRP A 11 70.48 -42.72 -17.34
CA TRP A 11 69.12 -42.25 -17.54
C TRP A 11 68.86 -41.06 -16.59
N LEU A 12 68.76 -39.84 -17.16
CA LEU A 12 68.22 -38.65 -16.49
C LEU A 12 66.70 -38.79 -16.45
N LEU A 13 66.18 -39.02 -15.24
CA LEU A 13 64.75 -38.93 -14.95
C LEU A 13 64.35 -37.45 -14.97
N ALA A 14 63.68 -37.04 -16.03
CA ALA A 14 62.96 -35.77 -16.09
C ALA A 14 61.65 -35.93 -15.34
N VAL A 15 61.52 -35.30 -14.16
CA VAL A 15 60.25 -35.15 -13.41
C VAL A 15 59.47 -34.01 -14.06
N PRO A 16 58.26 -34.23 -14.58
CA PRO A 16 57.40 -33.14 -15.01
C PRO A 16 56.84 -32.43 -13.75
N LEU A 17 57.24 -31.17 -13.52
CA LEU A 17 56.55 -30.28 -12.60
C LEU A 17 55.11 -30.05 -13.08
N LEU A 18 54.15 -30.75 -12.44
CA LEU A 18 52.74 -30.53 -12.63
C LEU A 18 52.40 -29.19 -11.94
N CYS A 19 52.34 -28.10 -12.70
CA CYS A 19 51.72 -26.84 -12.28
C CYS A 19 50.20 -27.09 -12.08
N CYS A 20 49.79 -27.45 -10.87
CA CYS A 20 48.41 -27.32 -10.42
C CYS A 20 48.08 -25.84 -10.32
N ALA A 21 47.67 -25.22 -11.43
CA ALA A 21 46.94 -23.95 -11.37
C ALA A 21 45.66 -24.19 -10.56
N LEU A 22 45.65 -23.68 -9.35
CA LEU A 22 44.45 -23.60 -8.52
C LEU A 22 43.41 -22.76 -9.28
N TYR A 23 42.56 -23.38 -10.06
CA TYR A 23 41.31 -22.80 -10.54
C TYR A 23 40.47 -22.55 -9.27
N GLN A 24 40.61 -21.38 -8.66
CA GLN A 24 39.56 -20.89 -7.78
C GLN A 24 38.37 -20.57 -8.69
N PRO A 25 37.22 -21.24 -8.55
CA PRO A 25 36.04 -20.78 -9.26
C PRO A 25 35.79 -19.36 -8.79
N LEU A 26 35.79 -18.39 -9.73
CA LEU A 26 35.19 -17.09 -9.48
C LEU A 26 33.80 -17.38 -8.91
N ARG A 27 33.62 -17.21 -7.61
CA ARG A 27 32.28 -17.11 -7.03
C ARG A 27 31.62 -15.98 -7.80
N ALA A 28 30.70 -16.34 -8.69
CA ALA A 28 29.78 -15.39 -9.23
C ALA A 28 29.23 -14.64 -8.03
N GLN A 29 29.56 -13.35 -7.90
CA GLN A 29 28.95 -12.48 -6.91
C GLN A 29 27.47 -12.54 -7.21
N THR A 30 26.74 -13.35 -6.45
CA THR A 30 25.27 -13.37 -6.52
C THR A 30 24.87 -11.93 -6.31
N ALA A 31 24.30 -11.32 -7.36
CA ALA A 31 23.86 -9.93 -7.28
C ALA A 31 23.02 -9.77 -6.03
N SER A 32 23.45 -8.88 -5.14
CA SER A 32 22.73 -8.68 -3.87
C SER A 32 21.29 -8.31 -4.18
N ALA A 33 20.33 -8.88 -3.45
CA ALA A 33 18.91 -8.62 -3.66
C ALA A 33 18.64 -7.11 -3.67
N PRO A 34 17.84 -6.60 -4.63
CA PRO A 34 17.68 -5.16 -4.84
C PRO A 34 16.94 -4.50 -3.67
N VAL A 35 17.41 -3.32 -3.29
CA VAL A 35 16.74 -2.46 -2.31
C VAL A 35 16.31 -1.17 -3.02
N TYR A 36 15.02 -0.90 -2.97
CA TYR A 36 14.42 0.30 -3.54
C TYR A 36 14.17 1.32 -2.44
N VAL A 37 14.48 2.58 -2.69
CA VAL A 37 14.26 3.68 -1.75
C VAL A 37 13.23 4.63 -2.33
N THR A 38 12.07 4.71 -1.69
CA THR A 38 11.11 5.75 -2.00
C THR A 38 11.37 6.95 -1.11
N LEU A 39 11.74 8.07 -1.73
CA LEU A 39 11.89 9.37 -1.07
C LEU A 39 10.67 10.22 -1.39
N TRP A 40 9.98 10.71 -0.37
CA TRP A 40 8.79 11.51 -0.55
C TRP A 40 8.68 12.66 0.44
N PHE A 41 7.89 13.66 0.07
CA PHE A 41 7.71 14.89 0.81
C PHE A 41 6.24 15.24 0.94
N ASP A 42 5.79 15.57 2.15
CA ASP A 42 4.53 16.25 2.39
C ASP A 42 4.75 17.74 2.20
N THR A 43 4.28 18.24 1.05
CA THR A 43 4.48 19.63 0.63
C THR A 43 3.23 20.43 0.99
N GLU A 44 3.14 20.79 2.27
CA GLU A 44 1.88 21.11 2.93
C GLU A 44 1.74 22.57 3.41
N ASP A 45 2.79 23.16 3.95
CA ASP A 45 2.70 24.50 4.52
C ASP A 45 2.45 25.58 3.44
N TYR A 46 1.25 26.12 3.45
CA TYR A 46 0.82 27.21 2.57
C TYR A 46 0.81 28.60 3.25
N ILE A 47 1.26 28.68 4.51
CA ILE A 47 1.27 29.92 5.30
C ILE A 47 2.60 30.65 5.14
N LEU A 48 3.73 29.98 5.43
CA LEU A 48 5.07 30.57 5.42
C LEU A 48 5.70 30.57 4.02
N PRO A 49 6.04 31.73 3.43
CA PRO A 49 6.67 31.78 2.10
C PRO A 49 8.02 31.04 2.00
N GLN A 50 8.81 31.02 3.07
CA GLN A 50 10.09 30.31 3.10
C GLN A 50 9.94 28.78 2.89
N SER A 51 8.76 28.22 3.16
CA SER A 51 8.45 26.82 2.83
C SER A 51 8.38 26.58 1.32
N ASP A 52 8.05 27.61 0.53
CA ASP A 52 8.07 27.53 -0.95
C ASP A 52 9.52 27.43 -1.44
N ASP A 53 10.42 28.23 -0.86
CA ASP A 53 11.86 28.20 -1.19
C ASP A 53 12.51 26.88 -0.77
N ALA A 54 12.12 26.35 0.39
CA ALA A 54 12.59 25.06 0.88
C ALA A 54 12.18 23.93 -0.08
N ALA A 55 10.93 23.89 -0.53
CA ALA A 55 10.45 22.90 -1.49
C ALA A 55 11.20 22.96 -2.82
N LYS A 56 11.42 24.18 -3.37
CA LYS A 56 12.23 24.39 -4.56
C LYS A 56 13.65 23.89 -4.38
N ARG A 57 14.32 24.30 -3.31
CA ARG A 57 15.71 23.92 -3.02
C ARG A 57 15.87 22.40 -2.95
N LEU A 58 14.99 21.70 -2.25
CA LEU A 58 15.01 20.24 -2.17
C LEU A 58 14.83 19.59 -3.54
N ALA A 59 13.85 20.04 -4.33
CA ALA A 59 13.63 19.52 -5.67
C ALA A 59 14.84 19.75 -6.59
N GLU A 60 15.44 20.94 -6.57
CA GLU A 60 16.64 21.26 -7.34
C GLU A 60 17.86 20.46 -6.91
N THR A 61 18.08 20.30 -5.60
CA THR A 61 19.15 19.47 -5.03
C THR A 61 19.03 18.02 -5.52
N LEU A 62 17.84 17.43 -5.42
CA LEU A 62 17.58 16.06 -5.86
C LEU A 62 17.76 15.92 -7.38
N THR A 63 17.25 16.86 -8.16
CA THR A 63 17.47 16.90 -9.63
C THR A 63 18.98 16.93 -9.94
N GLY A 64 19.76 17.77 -9.25
CA GLY A 64 21.22 17.87 -9.40
C GLY A 64 21.98 16.59 -9.02
N LEU A 65 21.40 15.80 -8.12
CA LEU A 65 21.92 14.49 -7.72
C LEU A 65 21.48 13.34 -8.66
N GLY A 66 20.63 13.61 -9.65
CA GLY A 66 20.03 12.58 -10.50
C GLY A 66 19.03 11.69 -9.74
N VAL A 67 18.45 12.18 -8.66
CA VAL A 67 17.46 11.48 -7.84
C VAL A 67 16.07 12.05 -8.10
N ARG A 68 15.11 11.19 -8.40
CA ARG A 68 13.69 11.56 -8.44
C ARG A 68 13.01 11.18 -7.13
N ALA A 69 12.11 12.02 -6.67
CA ALA A 69 11.31 11.83 -5.47
C ALA A 69 9.82 12.02 -5.77
N THR A 70 8.96 11.86 -4.77
CA THR A 70 7.53 12.13 -4.85
C THR A 70 7.19 13.29 -3.92
N PHE A 71 6.57 14.37 -4.44
CA PHE A 71 6.08 15.50 -3.65
C PHE A 71 4.55 15.43 -3.58
N LYS A 72 4.00 15.16 -2.39
CA LYS A 72 2.56 15.15 -2.17
C LYS A 72 2.11 16.58 -1.86
N MET A 73 1.25 17.13 -2.69
CA MET A 73 0.81 18.52 -2.64
C MET A 73 -0.53 18.67 -1.93
N VAL A 74 -0.59 19.57 -0.97
CA VAL A 74 -1.87 20.08 -0.46
C VAL A 74 -2.50 20.99 -1.52
N GLY A 75 -3.81 20.86 -1.75
CA GLY A 75 -4.53 21.66 -2.74
C GLY A 75 -4.35 23.16 -2.53
N GLU A 76 -4.53 23.65 -1.29
CA GLU A 76 -4.30 25.06 -0.96
C GLU A 76 -2.84 25.48 -1.17
N LYS A 77 -1.87 24.62 -0.91
CA LYS A 77 -0.45 24.89 -1.22
C LYS A 77 -0.25 25.14 -2.70
N ALA A 78 -0.84 24.30 -3.56
CA ALA A 78 -0.76 24.48 -5.00
C ALA A 78 -1.38 25.81 -5.44
N ARG A 79 -2.56 26.17 -4.92
CA ARG A 79 -3.23 27.46 -5.20
C ARG A 79 -2.39 28.65 -4.74
N VAL A 80 -1.79 28.57 -3.55
CA VAL A 80 -0.95 29.62 -2.98
C VAL A 80 0.33 29.82 -3.80
N LEU A 81 0.98 28.76 -4.26
CA LEU A 81 2.13 28.86 -5.20
C LEU A 81 1.73 29.62 -6.47
N GLN A 82 0.58 29.31 -7.05
CA GLN A 82 0.05 30.03 -8.23
C GLN A 82 -0.25 31.49 -7.93
N GLN A 83 -0.91 31.79 -6.81
CA GLN A 83 -1.26 33.15 -6.37
C GLN A 83 -0.02 34.01 -6.10
N ARG A 84 1.04 33.42 -5.54
CA ARG A 84 2.34 34.08 -5.29
C ARG A 84 3.21 34.20 -6.56
N GLY A 85 2.75 33.69 -7.71
CA GLY A 85 3.52 33.71 -8.95
C GLY A 85 4.76 32.79 -8.92
N ARG A 86 4.80 31.78 -8.03
CA ARG A 86 5.96 30.89 -7.83
C ARG A 86 6.03 29.82 -8.93
N THR A 87 6.07 30.24 -10.18
CA THR A 87 6.26 29.34 -11.34
C THR A 87 7.59 28.61 -11.29
N ASP A 88 8.61 29.21 -10.66
CA ASP A 88 9.91 28.62 -10.42
C ASP A 88 9.84 27.39 -9.51
N VAL A 89 9.05 27.45 -8.44
CA VAL A 89 8.81 26.32 -7.52
C VAL A 89 8.03 25.22 -8.23
N ILE A 90 6.96 25.58 -8.92
CA ILE A 90 6.13 24.63 -9.69
C ILE A 90 7.00 23.88 -10.71
N ALA A 91 7.82 24.60 -11.48
CA ALA A 91 8.70 24.02 -12.48
C ALA A 91 9.79 23.10 -11.87
N ALA A 92 10.29 23.42 -10.68
CA ALA A 92 11.25 22.55 -9.99
C ALA A 92 10.57 21.24 -9.53
N LEU A 93 9.38 21.32 -8.94
CA LEU A 93 8.61 20.16 -8.45
C LEU A 93 8.13 19.25 -9.59
N GLN A 94 7.77 19.82 -10.77
CA GLN A 94 7.34 19.04 -11.95
C GLN A 94 8.41 18.08 -12.50
N LYS A 95 9.67 18.20 -12.08
CA LYS A 95 10.73 17.23 -12.42
C LYS A 95 10.66 15.93 -11.60
N HIS A 96 9.76 15.88 -10.64
CA HIS A 96 9.52 14.77 -9.73
C HIS A 96 8.08 14.26 -9.88
N ASP A 97 7.73 13.19 -9.16
CA ASP A 97 6.35 12.74 -9.11
C ASP A 97 5.53 13.66 -8.21
N ILE A 98 4.30 13.96 -8.63
CA ILE A 98 3.35 14.77 -7.87
C ILE A 98 2.27 13.86 -7.29
N GLY A 99 2.15 13.84 -5.96
CA GLY A 99 1.08 13.21 -5.21
C GLY A 99 0.06 14.23 -4.69
N TYR A 100 -0.96 13.75 -3.99
CA TYR A 100 -2.01 14.56 -3.36
C TYR A 100 -2.00 14.37 -1.84
N HIS A 101 -2.21 15.47 -1.08
CA HIS A 101 -2.14 15.49 0.39
C HIS A 101 -3.31 16.27 1.00
N THR A 102 -4.54 15.97 0.57
CA THR A 102 -5.79 16.68 0.88
C THR A 102 -5.87 18.12 0.37
N ASP A 103 -7.07 18.71 0.45
CA ASP A 103 -7.29 20.06 -0.04
C ASP A 103 -6.76 21.13 0.93
N TRP A 104 -7.01 20.98 2.24
CA TRP A 104 -6.71 21.99 3.25
C TRP A 104 -5.80 21.50 4.38
N HIS A 105 -5.40 20.25 4.38
CA HIS A 105 -4.56 19.64 5.40
C HIS A 105 -5.11 19.82 6.83
N SER A 106 -4.59 20.78 7.58
CA SER A 106 -4.86 21.00 9.01
C SER A 106 -6.14 21.76 9.32
N ARG A 107 -6.75 22.38 8.30
CA ARG A 107 -7.98 23.14 8.51
C ARG A 107 -9.14 22.22 8.87
N GLN A 108 -9.80 22.51 9.98
CA GLN A 108 -10.90 21.70 10.49
C GLN A 108 -12.19 21.85 9.67
N PRO A 109 -12.99 20.77 9.57
CA PRO A 109 -12.69 19.41 10.03
C PRO A 109 -11.77 18.66 9.08
N THR A 110 -10.79 17.93 9.62
CA THR A 110 -9.90 17.06 8.83
C THR A 110 -10.58 15.75 8.45
N VAL A 111 -9.93 14.92 7.60
CA VAL A 111 -10.54 13.71 7.00
C VAL A 111 -11.18 12.81 8.06
N SER A 112 -10.45 12.40 9.08
CA SER A 112 -11.03 11.54 10.12
C SER A 112 -12.10 12.24 10.94
N VAL A 113 -12.00 13.56 11.12
CA VAL A 113 -12.98 14.31 11.89
C VAL A 113 -14.32 14.42 11.16
N TYR A 114 -14.33 14.70 9.85
CA TYR A 114 -15.60 14.76 9.12
C TYR A 114 -16.16 13.38 8.77
N LEU A 115 -15.34 12.32 8.76
CA LEU A 115 -15.78 10.94 8.49
C LEU A 115 -16.05 10.11 9.74
N GLN A 116 -15.76 10.60 10.94
CA GLN A 116 -15.77 9.80 12.17
C GLN A 116 -17.08 9.03 12.44
N ASN A 117 -18.22 9.55 11.96
CA ASN A 117 -19.55 8.95 12.11
C ASN A 117 -20.22 8.65 10.77
N ALA A 118 -19.53 8.81 9.65
CA ALA A 118 -20.09 8.58 8.33
C ALA A 118 -20.14 7.09 7.99
N GLY A 119 -21.24 6.63 7.42
CA GLY A 119 -21.33 5.31 6.79
C GLY A 119 -20.42 5.21 5.57
N TRP A 120 -20.43 4.05 4.92
CA TRP A 120 -19.55 3.79 3.78
C TRP A 120 -19.83 4.72 2.60
N ASP A 121 -21.05 4.67 2.04
CA ASP A 121 -21.42 5.43 0.84
C ASP A 121 -21.43 6.95 1.10
N ASP A 122 -21.97 7.38 2.24
CA ASP A 122 -22.00 8.80 2.64
C ASP A 122 -20.59 9.34 2.86
N GLY A 123 -19.70 8.53 3.45
CA GLY A 123 -18.32 8.91 3.68
C GLY A 123 -17.53 9.05 2.38
N ILE A 124 -17.74 8.19 1.40
CA ILE A 124 -17.14 8.30 0.07
C ILE A 124 -17.60 9.59 -0.61
N ALA A 125 -18.89 9.87 -0.59
CA ALA A 125 -19.46 11.07 -1.19
C ALA A 125 -18.94 12.35 -0.49
N GLU A 126 -18.85 12.35 0.83
CA GLU A 126 -18.32 13.49 1.60
C GLU A 126 -16.82 13.73 1.35
N PHE A 127 -16.02 12.65 1.24
CA PHE A 127 -14.61 12.78 0.87
C PHE A 127 -14.48 13.41 -0.53
N LEU A 128 -15.20 12.91 -1.53
CA LEU A 128 -15.18 13.48 -2.89
C LEU A 128 -15.60 14.94 -2.92
N ARG A 129 -16.63 15.29 -2.15
CA ARG A 129 -17.13 16.66 -2.05
C ARG A 129 -16.10 17.63 -1.46
N ARG A 130 -15.32 17.18 -0.47
CA ARG A 130 -14.32 18.01 0.21
C ARG A 130 -12.98 18.05 -0.50
N GLU A 131 -12.55 16.90 -1.00
CA GLU A 131 -11.17 16.72 -1.47
C GLU A 131 -11.05 16.80 -3.01
N GLY A 132 -12.15 16.61 -3.73
CA GLY A 132 -12.14 16.54 -5.19
C GLY A 132 -11.61 17.80 -5.86
N SER A 133 -12.01 18.99 -5.37
CA SER A 133 -11.53 20.28 -5.92
C SER A 133 -10.03 20.48 -5.73
N GLY A 134 -9.49 20.10 -4.56
CA GLY A 134 -8.06 20.17 -4.29
C GLY A 134 -7.23 19.27 -5.22
N ALA A 135 -7.71 18.04 -5.46
CA ALA A 135 -7.05 17.11 -6.39
C ALA A 135 -7.05 17.65 -7.83
N GLU A 136 -8.17 18.24 -8.30
CA GLU A 136 -8.25 18.86 -9.62
C GLU A 136 -7.40 20.13 -9.72
N ASP A 137 -7.28 20.94 -8.65
CA ASP A 137 -6.37 22.09 -8.64
C ASP A 137 -4.89 21.66 -8.73
N VAL A 138 -4.48 20.61 -8.00
CA VAL A 138 -3.14 20.05 -8.13
C VAL A 138 -2.90 19.57 -9.56
N LYS A 139 -3.84 18.83 -10.14
CA LYS A 139 -3.76 18.36 -11.52
C LYS A 139 -3.64 19.52 -12.52
N ARG A 140 -4.46 20.54 -12.39
CA ARG A 140 -4.47 21.71 -13.26
C ARG A 140 -3.15 22.51 -13.17
N ILE A 141 -2.65 22.73 -11.95
CA ILE A 141 -1.46 23.57 -11.68
C ILE A 141 -0.18 22.84 -12.08
N PHE A 142 -0.07 21.55 -11.79
CA PHE A 142 1.12 20.75 -12.11
C PHE A 142 1.03 20.02 -13.45
N GLY A 143 -0.12 20.01 -14.13
CA GLY A 143 -0.30 19.40 -15.44
C GLY A 143 -0.37 17.87 -15.44
N VAL A 144 -0.46 17.23 -14.27
CA VAL A 144 -0.49 15.76 -14.13
C VAL A 144 -1.50 15.35 -13.08
N THR A 145 -2.21 14.24 -13.31
CA THR A 145 -3.02 13.62 -12.25
C THR A 145 -2.10 13.13 -11.14
N PRO A 146 -2.39 13.44 -9.85
CA PRO A 146 -1.57 12.97 -8.74
C PRO A 146 -1.40 11.44 -8.76
N VAL A 147 -0.16 10.97 -8.65
CA VAL A 147 0.18 9.54 -8.78
C VAL A 147 -0.11 8.74 -7.51
N CYS A 148 -0.14 9.40 -6.37
CA CYS A 148 -0.43 8.81 -5.07
C CYS A 148 -1.14 9.82 -4.16
N TYR A 149 -1.67 9.29 -3.06
CA TYR A 149 -2.23 10.05 -1.96
C TYR A 149 -1.49 9.74 -0.67
N GLY A 150 -1.43 10.69 0.24
CA GLY A 150 -1.09 10.51 1.65
C GLY A 150 -2.02 11.35 2.51
N GLN A 151 -2.37 10.84 3.67
CA GLN A 151 -3.21 11.56 4.62
C GLN A 151 -2.41 12.60 5.40
N PRO A 152 -3.03 13.70 5.85
CA PRO A 152 -2.40 14.60 6.80
C PRO A 152 -2.32 13.94 8.20
N GLY A 153 -1.12 13.84 8.74
CA GLY A 153 -0.90 13.24 10.06
C GLY A 153 -1.59 11.89 10.23
N GLY A 154 -2.36 11.70 11.30
CA GLY A 154 -3.15 10.49 11.55
C GLY A 154 -4.55 10.46 10.91
N ALA A 155 -4.89 11.37 10.00
CA ALA A 155 -6.25 11.54 9.46
C ALA A 155 -6.65 10.48 8.41
N TRP A 156 -6.46 9.20 8.72
CA TRP A 156 -6.82 8.08 7.86
C TRP A 156 -8.31 7.73 7.93
N ALA A 157 -8.89 7.31 6.80
CA ALA A 157 -10.23 6.72 6.74
C ALA A 157 -10.36 5.76 5.54
N PRO A 158 -11.02 4.60 5.69
CA PRO A 158 -11.16 3.63 4.61
C PRO A 158 -12.07 4.10 3.48
N GLN A 159 -13.02 5.00 3.73
CA GLN A 159 -13.89 5.59 2.71
C GLN A 159 -13.10 6.43 1.68
N ALA A 160 -11.88 6.86 2.01
CA ALA A 160 -11.01 7.57 1.08
C ALA A 160 -10.58 6.70 -0.11
N TYR A 161 -10.45 5.37 0.05
CA TYR A 161 -9.93 4.50 -1.01
C TYR A 161 -10.77 4.50 -2.29
N PRO A 162 -12.08 4.18 -2.27
CA PRO A 162 -12.90 4.25 -3.48
C PRO A 162 -13.02 5.68 -4.03
N ALA A 163 -13.05 6.68 -3.16
CA ALA A 163 -13.05 8.08 -3.59
C ALA A 163 -11.77 8.46 -4.36
N LEU A 164 -10.60 8.08 -3.85
CA LEU A 164 -9.31 8.31 -4.52
C LEU A 164 -9.22 7.57 -5.86
N ARG A 165 -9.74 6.31 -5.93
CA ARG A 165 -9.82 5.58 -7.20
C ARG A 165 -10.67 6.30 -8.23
N THR A 166 -11.77 6.94 -7.81
CA THR A 166 -12.61 7.78 -8.68
C THR A 166 -11.86 9.00 -9.20
N LEU A 167 -10.97 9.60 -8.39
CA LEU A 167 -10.09 10.70 -8.79
C LEU A 167 -8.88 10.25 -9.64
N GLY A 168 -8.77 8.96 -9.97
CA GLY A 168 -7.67 8.40 -10.75
C GLY A 168 -6.40 8.11 -9.95
N ILE A 169 -6.43 8.26 -8.63
CA ILE A 169 -5.30 8.02 -7.73
C ILE A 169 -5.31 6.54 -7.30
N ARG A 170 -4.20 5.82 -7.53
CA ARG A 170 -4.14 4.36 -7.41
C ARG A 170 -3.12 3.85 -6.39
N MET A 171 -2.50 4.73 -5.61
CA MET A 171 -1.51 4.38 -4.62
C MET A 171 -1.67 5.23 -3.37
N TYR A 172 -1.45 4.60 -2.21
CA TYR A 172 -1.38 5.27 -0.91
C TYR A 172 0.09 5.23 -0.44
N LEU A 173 0.72 6.38 -0.31
CA LEU A 173 2.12 6.53 0.13
C LEU A 173 2.17 7.43 1.35
N ASP A 174 2.43 6.86 2.52
CA ASP A 174 2.44 7.58 3.79
C ASP A 174 3.10 6.79 4.92
N GLU A 175 3.01 7.32 6.15
CA GLU A 175 3.30 6.68 7.41
C GLU A 175 2.00 6.54 8.23
N ALA A 176 1.40 5.36 8.24
CA ALA A 176 0.17 5.10 8.99
C ALA A 176 0.25 3.79 9.78
N LYS A 177 -0.51 3.72 10.87
CA LYS A 177 -0.57 2.55 11.78
C LYS A 177 -1.95 1.89 11.80
N HIS A 178 -2.87 2.36 10.99
CA HIS A 178 -4.26 1.91 10.96
C HIS A 178 -4.42 0.52 10.34
N VAL A 179 -3.66 0.24 9.29
CA VAL A 179 -3.58 -1.07 8.63
C VAL A 179 -2.14 -1.33 8.19
N GLY A 180 -1.71 -2.58 8.20
CA GLY A 180 -0.36 -2.95 7.77
C GLY A 180 -0.20 -4.46 7.65
N LEU A 181 0.76 -4.89 6.84
CA LEU A 181 1.00 -6.30 6.59
C LEU A 181 2.52 -6.59 6.62
N ASP A 182 2.99 -7.16 7.73
CA ASP A 182 4.35 -7.68 7.89
C ASP A 182 5.48 -6.72 7.49
N ASP A 183 5.31 -5.42 7.76
CA ASP A 183 6.25 -4.35 7.43
C ASP A 183 6.61 -4.30 5.93
N GLN A 184 5.68 -4.64 5.04
CA GLN A 184 5.88 -4.67 3.60
C GLN A 184 4.78 -3.90 2.87
N PRO A 185 5.00 -3.52 1.59
CA PRO A 185 3.93 -3.01 0.74
C PRO A 185 2.79 -4.03 0.60
N PHE A 186 1.56 -3.56 0.53
CA PHE A 186 0.37 -4.39 0.47
C PHE A 186 -0.74 -3.72 -0.35
N TYR A 187 -1.70 -4.52 -0.81
CA TYR A 187 -2.93 -4.04 -1.40
C TYR A 187 -4.04 -4.00 -0.35
N TYR A 188 -4.80 -2.91 -0.33
CA TYR A 188 -5.96 -2.69 0.50
C TYR A 188 -6.87 -1.65 -0.15
N GLY A 189 -8.18 -1.87 -0.14
CA GLY A 189 -9.12 -1.00 -0.82
C GLY A 189 -8.85 -0.85 -2.33
N GLY A 190 -8.28 -1.88 -2.98
CA GLY A 190 -7.93 -1.88 -4.40
C GLY A 190 -6.77 -0.94 -4.77
N MET A 191 -5.97 -0.52 -3.81
CA MET A 191 -4.82 0.36 -4.01
C MET A 191 -3.54 -0.25 -3.45
N LEU A 192 -2.40 0.03 -4.09
CA LEU A 192 -1.08 -0.26 -3.50
C LEU A 192 -0.85 0.69 -2.33
N ASN A 193 -0.53 0.13 -1.16
CA ASN A 193 -0.18 0.87 0.05
C ASN A 193 1.30 0.66 0.37
N VAL A 194 2.03 1.75 0.48
CA VAL A 194 3.43 1.78 0.92
C VAL A 194 3.50 2.67 2.15
N PHE A 195 3.09 2.12 3.27
CA PHE A 195 3.17 2.73 4.59
C PHE A 195 3.23 1.64 5.66
N ASN A 196 3.53 2.04 6.91
CA ASN A 196 3.67 1.11 8.04
C ASN A 196 4.71 0.01 7.76
N LEU A 197 5.87 0.40 7.20
CA LEU A 197 6.95 -0.52 6.83
C LEU A 197 7.89 -0.87 8.00
N GLY A 198 7.55 -0.51 9.23
CA GLY A 198 8.31 -0.83 10.43
C GLY A 198 9.78 -0.40 10.37
N SER A 199 10.69 -1.35 10.45
CA SER A 199 12.14 -1.07 10.42
C SER A 199 12.68 -0.59 9.07
N ALA A 200 11.88 -0.65 8.00
CA ALA A 200 12.25 -0.14 6.68
C ALA A 200 11.90 1.35 6.48
N VAL A 201 11.46 2.04 7.53
CA VAL A 201 11.37 3.49 7.54
C VAL A 201 12.67 4.05 8.11
N THR A 202 13.44 4.75 7.27
CA THR A 202 14.71 5.36 7.68
C THR A 202 14.65 6.85 7.40
N ARG A 203 14.87 7.65 8.44
CA ARG A 203 14.79 9.10 8.36
C ARG A 203 15.91 9.71 9.19
N MET A 204 16.59 10.70 8.63
CA MET A 204 17.53 11.50 9.39
C MET A 204 16.76 12.63 10.08
N ASP A 205 16.92 12.76 11.38
CA ASP A 205 16.42 13.89 12.15
C ASP A 205 17.21 15.16 11.77
N LEU A 206 16.54 16.28 11.54
CA LEU A 206 17.18 17.53 11.09
C LEU A 206 17.76 18.38 12.24
N ASP A 207 17.36 18.13 13.48
CA ASP A 207 17.58 19.03 14.60
C ASP A 207 18.41 18.48 15.77
N GLY A 208 19.12 17.37 15.61
CA GLY A 208 19.88 16.77 16.71
C GLY A 208 21.39 16.64 16.45
N PRO A 209 22.16 16.35 17.48
CA PRO A 209 23.58 15.96 17.32
C PRO A 209 23.67 14.56 16.71
N ASP A 210 24.74 14.30 15.97
CA ASP A 210 25.09 12.98 15.40
C ASP A 210 23.98 12.32 14.54
N ASN A 211 23.08 13.11 13.97
CA ASN A 211 21.94 12.60 13.20
C ASN A 211 22.36 11.85 11.95
N LEU A 212 23.33 12.39 11.20
CA LEU A 212 23.78 11.80 9.95
C LEU A 212 24.47 10.42 10.15
N PRO A 213 25.41 10.25 11.10
CA PRO A 213 25.96 8.92 11.41
C PRO A 213 24.90 7.90 11.84
N ARG A 214 23.97 8.31 12.69
CA ARG A 214 22.89 7.46 13.18
C ARG A 214 21.96 7.02 12.03
N ALA A 215 21.55 7.95 11.16
CA ALA A 215 20.72 7.67 10.00
C ALA A 215 21.40 6.72 9.01
N ARG A 216 22.69 6.89 8.76
CA ARG A 216 23.50 5.98 7.93
C ARG A 216 23.49 4.55 8.49
N THR A 217 23.71 4.41 9.79
CA THR A 217 23.68 3.09 10.46
C THR A 217 22.29 2.43 10.36
N GLN A 218 21.22 3.19 10.61
CA GLN A 218 19.83 2.69 10.47
C GLN A 218 19.55 2.24 9.03
N PHE A 219 19.96 3.03 8.05
CA PHE A 219 19.79 2.70 6.65
C PHE A 219 20.49 1.41 6.26
N GLN A 220 21.75 1.24 6.67
CA GLN A 220 22.54 0.02 6.41
C GLN A 220 21.85 -1.21 7.00
N LYS A 221 21.39 -1.12 8.26
CA LYS A 221 20.66 -2.21 8.92
C LYS A 221 19.34 -2.56 8.19
N ALA A 222 18.61 -1.56 7.73
CA ALA A 222 17.39 -1.80 6.93
C ALA A 222 17.73 -2.49 5.60
N CYS A 223 18.79 -2.07 4.91
CA CYS A 223 19.26 -2.74 3.69
C CYS A 223 19.64 -4.21 3.94
N GLU A 224 20.37 -4.51 5.01
CA GLU A 224 20.74 -5.88 5.38
C GLU A 224 19.52 -6.73 5.64
N THR A 225 18.54 -6.21 6.41
CA THR A 225 17.28 -6.88 6.72
C THR A 225 16.49 -7.20 5.46
N LEU A 226 16.35 -6.25 4.55
CA LEU A 226 15.61 -6.45 3.30
C LEU A 226 16.34 -7.42 2.35
N ARG A 227 17.66 -7.32 2.23
CA ARG A 227 18.45 -8.26 1.42
C ARG A 227 18.32 -9.70 1.89
N ALA A 228 18.29 -9.92 3.20
CA ALA A 228 18.07 -11.25 3.78
C ALA A 228 16.66 -11.81 3.43
N LYS A 229 15.68 -10.94 3.16
CA LYS A 229 14.31 -11.29 2.71
C LYS A 229 14.17 -11.37 1.19
N GLY A 230 15.24 -11.16 0.42
CA GLY A 230 15.22 -11.19 -1.05
C GLY A 230 14.95 -9.84 -1.72
N GLY A 231 15.16 -8.73 -1.02
CA GLY A 231 14.95 -7.36 -1.47
C GLY A 231 13.72 -6.72 -0.85
N GLY A 232 13.45 -5.47 -1.22
CA GLY A 232 12.28 -4.74 -0.73
C GLY A 232 12.41 -3.23 -0.84
N THR A 233 11.52 -2.51 -0.17
CA THR A 233 11.42 -1.05 -0.22
C THR A 233 11.73 -0.43 1.14
N ILE A 234 12.59 0.61 1.12
CA ILE A 234 12.81 1.52 2.24
C ILE A 234 12.04 2.81 1.97
N SER A 235 11.34 3.33 2.99
CA SER A 235 10.66 4.61 2.96
C SER A 235 11.50 5.68 3.67
N VAL A 236 11.70 6.82 3.01
CA VAL A 236 12.36 8.00 3.56
C VAL A 236 11.48 9.21 3.28
N TYR A 237 11.07 9.93 4.31
CA TYR A 237 10.17 11.06 4.14
C TYR A 237 10.59 12.30 4.91
N TYR A 238 10.16 13.45 4.39
CA TYR A 238 10.35 14.76 5.00
C TYR A 238 9.19 15.68 4.63
N HIS A 239 9.12 16.82 5.33
CA HIS A 239 8.30 17.96 4.94
C HIS A 239 9.24 19.11 4.55
N PRO A 240 9.09 19.77 3.40
CA PRO A 240 9.96 20.90 3.06
C PRO A 240 9.99 21.98 4.14
N CYS A 241 8.87 22.20 4.80
CA CYS A 241 8.75 23.19 5.88
C CYS A 241 9.60 22.86 7.12
N GLU A 242 9.89 21.57 7.42
CA GLU A 242 10.74 21.18 8.55
C GLU A 242 12.16 21.75 8.48
N PHE A 243 12.64 22.02 7.28
CA PHE A 243 13.99 22.58 7.10
C PHE A 243 14.11 24.02 7.56
N VAL A 244 12.97 24.73 7.61
CA VAL A 244 12.92 26.16 7.95
C VAL A 244 12.12 26.47 9.21
N HIS A 245 11.26 25.57 9.67
CA HIS A 245 10.43 25.78 10.87
C HIS A 245 11.18 25.48 12.16
N ALA A 246 11.12 26.36 13.15
CA ALA A 246 11.47 26.08 14.53
C ALA A 246 10.30 25.40 15.29
N GLN A 247 9.06 25.70 14.91
CA GLN A 247 7.84 25.04 15.37
C GLN A 247 7.00 24.68 14.14
N PHE A 248 6.51 23.46 14.10
CA PHE A 248 5.75 22.95 12.95
C PHE A 248 4.47 23.79 12.71
N TRP A 249 4.22 24.14 11.48
CA TRP A 249 3.26 25.18 11.05
C TRP A 249 1.81 24.92 11.46
N ASP A 250 1.38 23.65 11.43
CA ASP A 250 0.01 23.29 11.73
C ASP A 250 -0.31 23.42 13.22
N GLY A 251 0.64 23.05 14.08
CA GLY A 251 0.50 23.22 15.53
C GLY A 251 0.41 24.67 15.98
N VAL A 252 0.90 25.63 15.18
CA VAL A 252 0.83 27.06 15.51
C VAL A 252 -0.60 27.61 15.40
N ASN A 253 -1.37 27.13 14.43
CA ASN A 253 -2.71 27.66 14.12
C ASN A 253 -3.85 26.69 14.42
N PHE A 254 -3.61 25.39 14.37
CA PHE A 254 -4.66 24.37 14.33
C PHE A 254 -4.62 23.37 15.49
N SER A 255 -3.78 23.60 16.51
CA SER A 255 -3.68 22.71 17.68
C SER A 255 -5.02 22.45 18.34
N HIS A 256 -5.24 21.22 18.75
CA HIS A 256 -6.42 20.74 19.51
C HIS A 256 -7.78 21.10 18.88
N GLY A 257 -7.85 21.05 17.55
CA GLY A 257 -9.09 21.37 16.83
C GLY A 257 -9.35 22.85 16.60
N ASN A 258 -8.41 23.73 16.97
CA ASN A 258 -8.53 25.17 16.68
C ASN A 258 -8.63 25.41 15.17
N ASN A 259 -9.44 26.36 14.76
CA ASN A 259 -9.67 26.69 13.35
C ASN A 259 -9.88 28.19 13.15
N PRO A 260 -8.85 29.03 13.39
CA PRO A 260 -8.97 30.47 13.29
C PRO A 260 -9.26 30.89 11.84
N PRO A 261 -9.94 32.04 11.63
CA PRO A 261 -10.11 32.62 10.32
C PRO A 261 -8.74 32.95 9.70
N ARG A 262 -8.64 32.96 8.37
CA ARG A 262 -7.36 33.17 7.66
C ARG A 262 -6.66 34.47 8.03
N SER A 263 -7.42 35.51 8.37
CA SER A 263 -6.88 36.81 8.82
C SER A 263 -6.14 36.77 10.15
N GLU A 264 -6.34 35.71 10.94
CA GLU A 264 -5.71 35.51 12.25
C GLU A 264 -4.57 34.51 12.24
N TRP A 265 -4.27 33.90 11.06
CA TRP A 265 -3.20 32.94 10.95
C TRP A 265 -1.85 33.56 11.26
N LYS A 266 -1.09 32.89 12.12
CA LYS A 266 0.26 33.27 12.52
C LYS A 266 1.30 32.56 11.67
N LEU A 267 2.33 33.30 11.29
CA LEU A 267 3.50 32.68 10.66
C LEU A 267 4.20 31.78 11.68
N PRO A 268 4.54 30.52 11.31
CA PRO A 268 5.34 29.67 12.17
C PRO A 268 6.74 30.31 12.40
N PRO A 269 7.29 30.17 13.63
CA PRO A 269 8.65 30.60 13.90
C PRO A 269 9.65 29.87 13.01
N THR A 270 10.66 30.60 12.52
CA THR A 270 11.71 30.02 11.66
C THR A 270 12.97 29.67 12.45
N LYS A 271 13.66 28.66 11.98
CA LYS A 271 15.02 28.32 12.47
C LYS A 271 16.00 29.43 12.17
N PRO A 272 17.07 29.59 13.00
CA PRO A 272 18.23 30.37 12.61
C PRO A 272 18.78 29.92 11.27
N ALA A 273 19.22 30.84 10.41
CA ALA A 273 19.67 30.55 9.06
C ALA A 273 20.79 29.48 9.04
N ALA A 274 21.73 29.52 9.97
CA ALA A 274 22.83 28.53 10.06
C ALA A 274 22.29 27.12 10.38
N GLN A 275 21.24 27.00 11.20
CA GLN A 275 20.61 25.70 11.51
C GLN A 275 19.85 25.15 10.30
N ALA A 276 19.09 25.98 9.59
CA ALA A 276 18.40 25.59 8.38
C ALA A 276 19.41 25.12 7.31
N GLU A 277 20.50 25.88 7.09
CA GLU A 277 21.56 25.55 6.14
C GLU A 277 22.24 24.22 6.49
N LYS A 278 22.50 23.97 7.76
CA LYS A 278 23.03 22.68 8.23
C LYS A 278 22.06 21.54 7.89
N GLY A 279 20.75 21.73 8.12
CA GLY A 279 19.72 20.74 7.80
C GLY A 279 19.72 20.35 6.31
N PHE A 280 19.78 21.33 5.40
CA PHE A 280 19.88 21.08 3.96
C PHE A 280 21.19 20.38 3.58
N SER A 281 22.31 20.81 4.15
CA SER A 281 23.62 20.18 3.89
C SER A 281 23.67 18.73 4.36
N ASP A 282 23.19 18.44 5.57
CA ASP A 282 23.15 17.08 6.11
C ASP A 282 22.21 16.19 5.31
N PHE A 283 21.06 16.71 4.89
CA PHE A 283 20.13 16.01 4.00
C PHE A 283 20.81 15.64 2.67
N GLU A 284 21.47 16.59 2.01
CA GLU A 284 22.18 16.31 0.76
C GLU A 284 23.23 15.22 0.94
N GLN A 285 24.02 15.27 2.03
CA GLN A 285 25.01 14.25 2.37
C GLN A 285 24.36 12.88 2.62
N TYR A 286 23.18 12.84 3.25
CA TYR A 286 22.45 11.60 3.49
C TYR A 286 21.94 11.00 2.18
N ILE A 287 21.37 11.81 1.28
CA ILE A 287 20.89 11.35 -0.04
C ILE A 287 22.06 10.84 -0.90
N ARG A 288 23.20 11.53 -0.92
CA ARG A 288 24.43 11.05 -1.59
C ARG A 288 24.87 9.70 -1.03
N PHE A 289 24.91 9.57 0.29
CA PHE A 289 25.24 8.31 0.94
C PHE A 289 24.30 7.16 0.52
N ILE A 290 22.99 7.38 0.50
CA ILE A 290 22.01 6.38 0.07
C ILE A 290 22.22 6.00 -1.40
N ARG A 291 22.35 6.99 -2.28
CA ARG A 291 22.56 6.81 -3.72
C ARG A 291 23.77 5.94 -4.04
N ASP A 292 24.84 6.14 -3.29
CA ASP A 292 26.13 5.50 -3.52
C ASP A 292 26.21 4.07 -2.90
N GLN A 293 25.13 3.58 -2.25
CA GLN A 293 25.10 2.22 -1.70
C GLN A 293 24.92 1.17 -2.82
N PRO A 294 25.74 0.11 -2.85
CA PRO A 294 25.63 -0.93 -3.87
C PRO A 294 24.24 -1.61 -3.88
N GLY A 295 23.63 -1.74 -5.06
CA GLY A 295 22.34 -2.40 -5.24
C GLY A 295 21.14 -1.64 -4.68
N VAL A 296 21.31 -0.37 -4.30
CA VAL A 296 20.24 0.53 -3.89
C VAL A 296 19.81 1.40 -5.09
N ARG A 297 18.51 1.62 -5.23
CA ARG A 297 17.93 2.47 -6.28
C ARG A 297 16.85 3.37 -5.71
N PHE A 298 16.90 4.66 -6.00
CA PHE A 298 15.78 5.55 -5.75
C PHE A 298 14.65 5.28 -6.75
N VAL A 299 13.42 5.28 -6.23
CA VAL A 299 12.20 5.04 -6.99
C VAL A 299 11.11 6.03 -6.56
N THR A 300 10.27 6.42 -7.50
CA THR A 300 9.11 7.28 -7.26
C THR A 300 7.84 6.44 -6.97
N ALA A 301 6.73 7.10 -6.65
CA ALA A 301 5.43 6.44 -6.51
C ALA A 301 5.00 5.74 -7.82
N THR A 302 5.30 6.33 -8.96
CA THR A 302 5.05 5.71 -10.28
C THR A 302 5.86 4.43 -10.45
N ASP A 303 7.14 4.45 -10.10
CA ASP A 303 8.01 3.28 -10.18
C ASP A 303 7.57 2.16 -9.24
N LEU A 304 7.13 2.51 -8.01
CA LEU A 304 6.63 1.52 -7.04
C LEU A 304 5.43 0.73 -7.56
N ARG A 305 4.51 1.36 -8.27
CA ARG A 305 3.37 0.67 -8.90
C ARG A 305 3.81 -0.34 -9.97
N GLN A 306 4.94 -0.09 -10.65
CA GLN A 306 5.50 -1.03 -11.63
C GLN A 306 6.27 -2.16 -10.94
N LEU A 307 6.92 -1.88 -9.80
CA LEU A 307 7.64 -2.85 -9.01
C LEU A 307 6.72 -3.81 -8.23
N TYR A 308 5.54 -3.33 -7.85
CA TYR A 308 4.54 -4.08 -7.10
C TYR A 308 3.19 -4.11 -7.85
N PRO A 309 3.11 -4.74 -9.03
CA PRO A 309 1.85 -4.83 -9.77
C PRO A 309 0.85 -5.72 -9.04
N ASP A 310 -0.45 -5.50 -9.25
CA ASP A 310 -1.49 -6.45 -8.84
C ASP A 310 -1.59 -7.57 -9.87
N GLY A 311 -0.71 -8.56 -9.76
CA GLY A 311 -0.67 -9.68 -10.70
C GLY A 311 -1.96 -10.52 -10.73
N ALA A 312 -2.79 -10.44 -9.68
CA ALA A 312 -4.06 -11.15 -9.64
C ALA A 312 -5.12 -10.48 -10.54
N ALA A 313 -5.14 -9.15 -10.60
CA ALA A 313 -6.11 -8.40 -11.41
C ALA A 313 -5.89 -8.54 -12.93
N GLU A 314 -4.68 -8.94 -13.35
CA GLU A 314 -4.27 -8.95 -14.77
C GLU A 314 -4.30 -10.34 -15.42
N ARG A 315 -4.80 -11.37 -14.71
CA ARG A 315 -4.76 -12.74 -15.22
C ARG A 315 -6.09 -13.48 -15.09
N ARG A 316 -6.16 -14.62 -15.80
CA ARG A 316 -7.21 -15.63 -15.64
C ARG A 316 -6.75 -16.70 -14.66
N PHE A 317 -7.69 -17.29 -13.93
CA PHE A 317 -7.46 -18.35 -12.95
C PHE A 317 -8.00 -19.67 -13.46
N THR A 318 -7.13 -20.65 -13.57
CA THR A 318 -7.55 -22.01 -13.97
C THR A 318 -8.49 -22.60 -12.91
N ARG A 319 -9.35 -23.50 -13.33
CA ARG A 319 -10.25 -24.22 -12.40
C ARG A 319 -9.50 -24.89 -11.24
N ALA A 320 -8.33 -25.48 -11.50
CA ALA A 320 -7.52 -26.10 -10.46
C ALA A 320 -7.06 -25.08 -9.40
N GLU A 321 -6.70 -23.86 -9.81
CA GLU A 321 -6.34 -22.77 -8.91
C GLU A 321 -7.57 -22.30 -8.13
N VAL A 322 -8.73 -22.15 -8.77
CA VAL A 322 -9.99 -21.76 -8.08
C VAL A 322 -10.37 -22.81 -7.02
N VAL A 323 -10.23 -24.11 -7.31
CA VAL A 323 -10.44 -25.18 -6.33
C VAL A 323 -9.43 -25.08 -5.18
N THR A 324 -8.16 -24.82 -5.49
CA THR A 324 -7.13 -24.63 -4.45
C THR A 324 -7.49 -23.46 -3.52
N LEU A 325 -7.98 -22.35 -4.07
CA LEU A 325 -8.46 -21.19 -3.28
C LEU A 325 -9.67 -21.56 -2.43
N ALA A 326 -10.63 -22.33 -2.97
CA ALA A 326 -11.79 -22.82 -2.22
C ALA A 326 -11.37 -23.67 -1.01
N GLN A 327 -10.43 -24.61 -1.21
CA GLN A 327 -9.89 -25.43 -0.12
C GLN A 327 -9.20 -24.57 0.95
N GLY A 328 -8.47 -23.54 0.54
CA GLY A 328 -7.81 -22.60 1.46
C GLY A 328 -8.79 -21.84 2.35
N VAL A 329 -9.99 -21.51 1.88
CA VAL A 329 -11.05 -20.85 2.67
C VAL A 329 -11.43 -21.63 3.92
N ARG A 330 -11.37 -22.98 3.87
CA ARG A 330 -11.67 -23.83 5.05
C ARG A 330 -10.69 -23.64 6.22
N SER A 331 -9.45 -23.24 5.92
CA SER A 331 -8.43 -22.98 6.95
C SER A 331 -8.58 -21.60 7.58
N GLY A 332 -9.41 -20.75 7.03
CA GLY A 332 -9.67 -19.38 7.46
C GLY A 332 -9.78 -18.43 6.25
N ILE A 333 -10.67 -17.45 6.36
CA ILE A 333 -10.89 -16.48 5.30
C ILE A 333 -9.85 -15.36 5.44
N THR A 334 -8.87 -15.38 4.53
CA THR A 334 -7.79 -14.40 4.45
C THR A 334 -7.26 -14.34 3.03
N PHE A 335 -6.22 -13.54 2.77
CA PHE A 335 -5.50 -13.62 1.50
C PHE A 335 -4.78 -14.97 1.36
N GLN A 336 -4.65 -15.42 0.12
CA GLN A 336 -3.94 -16.64 -0.24
C GLN A 336 -2.89 -16.34 -1.32
N ARG A 337 -1.98 -17.30 -1.56
CA ARG A 337 -0.99 -17.22 -2.64
C ARG A 337 -1.18 -18.35 -3.64
N ILE A 338 -1.10 -18.01 -4.92
CA ILE A 338 -1.01 -18.94 -6.04
C ILE A 338 0.29 -18.61 -6.79
N GLY A 339 1.32 -19.42 -6.56
CA GLY A 339 2.66 -19.12 -7.06
C GLY A 339 3.21 -17.80 -6.51
N ASP A 340 3.52 -16.88 -7.38
CA ASP A 340 4.02 -15.54 -7.10
C ASP A 340 2.92 -14.46 -7.04
N ILE A 341 1.65 -14.86 -7.00
CA ILE A 341 0.50 -13.97 -6.97
C ILE A 341 -0.20 -14.08 -5.62
N ALA A 342 -0.66 -12.94 -5.10
CA ALA A 342 -1.52 -12.86 -3.92
C ALA A 342 -2.96 -12.51 -4.33
N VAL A 343 -3.93 -13.20 -3.75
CA VAL A 343 -5.37 -12.97 -3.90
C VAL A 343 -5.99 -12.66 -2.54
N SER A 344 -6.83 -11.64 -2.47
CA SER A 344 -7.56 -11.27 -1.26
C SER A 344 -8.80 -12.14 -1.04
N ALA A 345 -9.42 -12.03 0.13
CA ALA A 345 -10.70 -12.71 0.38
C ALA A 345 -11.80 -12.24 -0.58
N ALA A 346 -11.81 -10.96 -0.96
CA ALA A 346 -12.75 -10.41 -1.94
C ALA A 346 -12.49 -10.94 -3.35
N ASP A 347 -11.22 -11.11 -3.74
CA ASP A 347 -10.85 -11.74 -5.01
C ASP A 347 -11.32 -13.20 -5.06
N ILE A 348 -11.13 -13.94 -3.96
CA ILE A 348 -11.59 -15.34 -3.84
C ILE A 348 -13.11 -15.40 -3.91
N PHE A 349 -13.80 -14.48 -3.20
CA PHE A 349 -15.26 -14.39 -3.25
C PHE A 349 -15.76 -14.22 -4.69
N TRP A 350 -15.14 -13.32 -5.46
CA TRP A 350 -15.48 -13.11 -6.85
C TRP A 350 -15.27 -14.36 -7.69
N LEU A 351 -14.10 -14.99 -7.62
CA LEU A 351 -13.77 -16.18 -8.42
C LEU A 351 -14.72 -17.36 -8.15
N LEU A 352 -14.98 -17.66 -6.86
CA LEU A 352 -15.88 -18.74 -6.49
C LEU A 352 -17.33 -18.45 -6.89
N LYS A 353 -17.75 -17.17 -6.82
CA LYS A 353 -19.07 -16.75 -7.28
C LYS A 353 -19.24 -16.95 -8.78
N GLU A 354 -18.23 -16.61 -9.60
CA GLU A 354 -18.28 -16.81 -11.06
C GLU A 354 -18.42 -18.33 -11.42
N GLU A 355 -17.65 -19.20 -10.75
CA GLU A 355 -17.76 -20.65 -10.95
C GLU A 355 -19.16 -21.17 -10.61
N ALA A 356 -19.70 -20.80 -9.46
CA ALA A 356 -21.02 -21.24 -9.04
C ALA A 356 -22.14 -20.64 -9.91
N LEU A 357 -22.02 -19.38 -10.32
CA LEU A 357 -23.00 -18.69 -11.17
C LEU A 357 -23.14 -19.35 -12.54
N GLU A 358 -22.04 -19.68 -13.19
CA GLU A 358 -22.08 -20.35 -14.48
C GLU A 358 -22.73 -21.73 -14.36
N PHE A 359 -22.37 -22.47 -13.30
CA PHE A 359 -22.98 -23.77 -13.04
C PHE A 359 -24.51 -23.66 -12.75
N VAL A 360 -24.92 -22.66 -12.00
CA VAL A 360 -26.34 -22.39 -11.73
C VAL A 360 -27.11 -22.08 -13.01
N LYS A 361 -26.53 -21.30 -13.93
CA LYS A 361 -27.17 -20.90 -15.19
C LYS A 361 -27.23 -22.00 -16.24
N THR A 362 -26.19 -22.83 -16.34
CA THR A 362 -25.99 -23.73 -17.47
C THR A 362 -26.01 -25.21 -17.09
N GLY A 363 -25.89 -25.55 -15.83
CA GLY A 363 -25.66 -26.91 -15.33
C GLY A 363 -24.24 -27.43 -15.64
N LYS A 364 -23.35 -26.57 -16.10
CA LYS A 364 -21.97 -26.91 -16.45
C LYS A 364 -20.97 -25.94 -15.80
N LEU A 365 -19.79 -26.41 -15.52
CA LEU A 365 -18.69 -25.55 -15.09
C LEU A 365 -18.24 -24.61 -16.22
N PRO A 366 -17.70 -23.40 -15.92
CA PRO A 366 -17.24 -22.47 -16.94
C PRO A 366 -16.25 -23.12 -17.94
N GLU A 367 -16.41 -22.82 -19.21
CA GLU A 367 -15.47 -23.22 -20.25
C GLU A 367 -14.21 -22.30 -20.28
N SER A 368 -14.38 -21.06 -19.85
CA SER A 368 -13.29 -20.06 -19.79
C SER A 368 -12.88 -19.77 -18.36
N ASP A 369 -11.59 -19.67 -18.13
CA ASP A 369 -11.00 -19.28 -16.85
C ASP A 369 -11.46 -17.88 -16.42
N PRO A 370 -11.98 -17.69 -15.19
CA PRO A 370 -12.46 -16.38 -14.72
C PRO A 370 -11.30 -15.39 -14.48
N MET A 371 -11.64 -14.10 -14.58
CA MET A 371 -10.80 -12.99 -14.14
C MET A 371 -11.39 -12.34 -12.89
N ILE A 372 -10.55 -11.70 -12.10
CA ILE A 372 -10.99 -10.95 -10.93
C ILE A 372 -11.53 -9.59 -11.35
N GLU A 373 -12.66 -9.22 -10.78
CA GLU A 373 -13.15 -7.85 -10.73
C GLU A 373 -13.02 -7.32 -9.31
N LEU A 374 -12.63 -6.06 -9.18
CA LEU A 374 -12.39 -5.45 -7.88
C LEU A 374 -13.71 -5.26 -7.11
N LEU A 375 -13.80 -5.90 -5.96
CA LEU A 375 -14.84 -5.65 -4.97
C LEU A 375 -14.26 -4.92 -3.76
N ASP A 376 -14.97 -3.91 -3.27
CA ASP A 376 -14.74 -3.39 -1.92
C ASP A 376 -15.30 -4.39 -0.87
N GLY A 377 -14.80 -4.32 0.37
CA GLY A 377 -15.36 -5.09 1.48
C GLY A 377 -16.78 -4.62 1.85
N PRO A 378 -17.47 -5.30 2.78
CA PRO A 378 -18.82 -4.95 3.21
C PRO A 378 -18.96 -3.49 3.69
N ALA A 379 -20.07 -2.84 3.38
CA ALA A 379 -20.35 -1.45 3.77
C ALA A 379 -20.68 -1.27 5.27
N ARG A 380 -21.02 -2.35 5.94
CA ARG A 380 -21.42 -2.35 7.37
C ARG A 380 -21.24 -3.73 7.99
N THR A 381 -21.12 -3.78 9.28
CA THR A 381 -21.12 -5.03 10.06
C THR A 381 -22.44 -5.78 9.84
N PHE A 382 -22.35 -7.10 9.73
CA PHE A 382 -23.52 -7.96 9.62
C PHE A 382 -24.41 -7.82 10.86
N VAL A 383 -25.70 -7.66 10.59
CA VAL A 383 -26.76 -7.72 11.60
C VAL A 383 -27.75 -8.79 11.15
N ALA A 384 -27.92 -9.81 11.97
CA ALA A 384 -28.85 -10.88 11.67
C ALA A 384 -30.28 -10.34 11.52
N SER A 385 -30.96 -10.77 10.48
CA SER A 385 -32.34 -10.39 10.16
C SER A 385 -33.08 -11.59 9.53
N GLY A 386 -34.39 -11.53 9.44
CA GLY A 386 -35.20 -12.62 8.94
C GLY A 386 -35.65 -13.57 10.04
N ARG A 387 -35.81 -14.88 9.74
CA ARG A 387 -36.42 -15.89 10.63
C ARG A 387 -35.47 -16.47 11.71
N GLY A 388 -34.38 -15.79 12.03
CA GLY A 388 -33.40 -16.28 13.01
C GLY A 388 -32.24 -17.05 12.37
N SER A 389 -31.68 -18.05 13.08
CA SER A 389 -30.55 -18.82 12.55
C SER A 389 -30.96 -19.70 11.37
N PRO A 390 -30.17 -19.77 10.29
CA PRO A 390 -30.42 -20.65 9.17
C PRO A 390 -30.36 -22.13 9.62
N PRO A 391 -31.05 -23.05 8.92
CA PRO A 391 -30.86 -24.48 9.11
C PRO A 391 -29.41 -24.88 8.73
N SER A 392 -28.94 -26.04 9.18
CA SER A 392 -27.64 -26.57 8.84
C SER A 392 -27.47 -26.92 7.36
N THR A 393 -28.56 -27.24 6.67
CA THR A 393 -28.62 -27.52 5.25
C THR A 393 -29.78 -26.77 4.60
N ILE A 394 -29.65 -26.44 3.32
CA ILE A 394 -30.67 -25.82 2.48
C ILE A 394 -30.79 -26.57 1.15
N PRO A 395 -31.96 -26.57 0.50
CA PRO A 395 -32.10 -27.12 -0.84
C PRO A 395 -31.21 -26.39 -1.85
N TRP A 396 -30.71 -27.12 -2.85
CA TRP A 396 -29.93 -26.53 -3.94
C TRP A 396 -30.65 -25.34 -4.62
N SER A 397 -31.99 -25.44 -4.83
CA SER A 397 -32.75 -24.37 -5.46
C SER A 397 -32.66 -23.05 -4.70
N ALA A 398 -32.72 -23.06 -3.37
CA ALA A 398 -32.59 -21.86 -2.56
C ALA A 398 -31.15 -21.28 -2.62
N PHE A 399 -30.12 -22.15 -2.66
CA PHE A 399 -28.74 -21.71 -2.85
C PHE A 399 -28.51 -21.10 -4.23
N ALA A 400 -29.07 -21.70 -5.29
CA ALA A 400 -28.96 -21.20 -6.66
C ALA A 400 -29.58 -19.80 -6.82
N GLU A 401 -30.76 -19.55 -6.23
CA GLU A 401 -31.37 -18.22 -6.17
C GLU A 401 -30.45 -17.22 -5.44
N THR A 402 -29.85 -17.62 -4.31
CA THR A 402 -28.90 -16.79 -3.57
C THR A 402 -27.68 -16.40 -4.42
N VAL A 403 -27.13 -17.32 -5.21
CA VAL A 403 -25.99 -17.01 -6.11
C VAL A 403 -26.37 -15.93 -7.12
N ILE A 404 -27.58 -15.98 -7.68
CA ILE A 404 -28.09 -14.98 -8.63
C ILE A 404 -28.26 -13.61 -7.95
N ASP A 405 -28.82 -13.58 -6.73
CA ASP A 405 -29.00 -12.34 -5.96
C ASP A 405 -27.65 -11.70 -5.60
N VAL A 406 -26.69 -12.51 -5.17
CA VAL A 406 -25.32 -12.05 -4.87
C VAL A 406 -24.62 -11.48 -6.11
N GLU A 407 -24.78 -12.12 -7.28
CA GLU A 407 -24.27 -11.57 -8.54
C GLU A 407 -24.88 -10.19 -8.83
N GLY A 408 -26.20 -10.06 -8.73
CA GLY A 408 -26.90 -8.79 -8.93
C GLY A 408 -26.38 -7.70 -7.99
N TYR A 409 -26.16 -8.03 -6.72
CA TYR A 409 -25.57 -7.10 -5.76
C TYR A 409 -24.14 -6.70 -6.13
N CYS A 410 -23.28 -7.69 -6.40
CA CYS A 410 -21.87 -7.44 -6.74
C CYS A 410 -21.74 -6.56 -7.99
N ARG A 411 -22.53 -6.82 -9.04
CA ARG A 411 -22.51 -6.01 -10.27
C ARG A 411 -23.04 -4.59 -10.09
N SER A 412 -24.00 -4.40 -9.19
CA SER A 412 -24.59 -3.07 -8.95
C SER A 412 -23.78 -2.21 -7.99
N ARG A 413 -23.05 -2.82 -7.04
CA ARG A 413 -22.37 -2.13 -5.95
C ARG A 413 -20.84 -2.23 -5.98
N TRP A 414 -20.29 -3.18 -6.73
CA TRP A 414 -18.86 -3.51 -6.74
C TRP A 414 -18.31 -3.75 -5.33
N GLN A 415 -19.08 -4.51 -4.53
CA GLN A 415 -18.84 -4.68 -3.11
C GLN A 415 -19.28 -6.07 -2.66
N VAL A 416 -18.61 -6.63 -1.66
CA VAL A 416 -19.04 -7.81 -0.94
C VAL A 416 -20.31 -7.46 -0.14
N PRO A 417 -21.41 -8.23 -0.24
CA PRO A 417 -22.63 -7.96 0.51
C PRO A 417 -22.39 -7.94 2.03
N SER A 418 -22.98 -6.99 2.75
CA SER A 418 -22.93 -6.95 4.22
C SER A 418 -23.78 -8.06 4.87
N ALA A 419 -24.71 -8.60 4.14
CA ALA A 419 -25.56 -9.76 4.51
C ALA A 419 -25.96 -10.50 3.24
N VAL A 420 -25.97 -11.82 3.28
CA VAL A 420 -26.42 -12.67 2.18
C VAL A 420 -27.72 -13.36 2.61
N TRP A 421 -28.74 -13.26 1.79
CA TRP A 421 -30.04 -13.87 2.05
C TRP A 421 -30.14 -15.25 1.41
N ILE A 422 -30.52 -16.23 2.21
CA ILE A 422 -30.84 -17.59 1.73
C ILE A 422 -32.27 -17.88 2.12
N GLY A 423 -33.17 -17.73 1.17
CA GLY A 423 -34.61 -17.76 1.44
C GLY A 423 -35.01 -16.69 2.48
N ALA A 424 -35.53 -17.11 3.63
CA ALA A 424 -35.98 -16.21 4.71
C ALA A 424 -34.92 -15.92 5.76
N TYR A 425 -33.66 -16.39 5.60
CA TYR A 425 -32.56 -16.26 6.56
C TYR A 425 -31.46 -15.37 6.01
N SER A 426 -30.84 -14.57 6.87
CA SER A 426 -29.63 -13.85 6.52
C SER A 426 -28.41 -14.47 7.19
N ILE A 427 -27.29 -14.54 6.45
CA ILE A 427 -26.00 -15.01 6.95
C ILE A 427 -24.92 -13.97 6.68
N PRO A 428 -23.84 -13.93 7.49
CA PRO A 428 -22.73 -13.06 7.23
C PRO A 428 -21.96 -13.48 5.97
N PRO A 429 -21.26 -12.55 5.27
CA PRO A 429 -20.58 -12.83 4.03
C PRO A 429 -19.45 -13.86 4.14
N ASP A 430 -18.80 -13.97 5.28
CA ASP A 430 -17.77 -14.97 5.55
C ASP A 430 -18.37 -16.40 5.66
N THR A 431 -19.51 -16.56 6.29
CA THR A 431 -20.29 -17.81 6.27
C THR A 431 -20.74 -18.16 4.85
N TYR A 432 -21.19 -17.17 4.06
CA TYR A 432 -21.53 -17.43 2.67
C TYR A 432 -20.31 -17.84 1.85
N LEU A 433 -19.16 -17.18 1.99
CA LEU A 433 -17.94 -17.56 1.28
C LEU A 433 -17.46 -18.98 1.62
N ALA A 434 -17.51 -19.38 2.89
CA ALA A 434 -17.18 -20.73 3.30
C ALA A 434 -18.14 -21.77 2.71
N THR A 435 -19.45 -21.48 2.69
CA THR A 435 -20.48 -22.30 2.06
C THR A 435 -20.27 -22.41 0.56
N LEU A 436 -20.02 -21.30 -0.11
CA LEU A 436 -19.76 -21.21 -1.54
C LEU A 436 -18.51 -22.02 -1.92
N ALA A 437 -17.45 -21.99 -1.12
CA ALA A 437 -16.25 -22.78 -1.32
C ALA A 437 -16.57 -24.28 -1.28
N GLY A 438 -17.35 -24.74 -0.31
CA GLY A 438 -17.80 -26.14 -0.26
C GLY A 438 -18.61 -26.56 -1.48
N VAL A 439 -19.48 -25.69 -1.96
CA VAL A 439 -20.28 -25.94 -3.18
C VAL A 439 -19.39 -26.03 -4.42
N VAL A 440 -18.46 -25.09 -4.60
CA VAL A 440 -17.52 -25.10 -5.77
C VAL A 440 -16.68 -26.36 -5.77
N GLU A 441 -16.17 -26.80 -4.63
CA GLU A 441 -15.46 -28.09 -4.52
C GLU A 441 -16.33 -29.27 -4.93
N GLU A 442 -17.59 -29.33 -4.45
CA GLU A 442 -18.52 -30.41 -4.72
C GLU A 442 -18.91 -30.49 -6.20
N ILE A 443 -19.35 -29.34 -6.80
CA ILE A 443 -19.71 -29.32 -8.22
C ILE A 443 -18.53 -29.59 -9.15
N THR A 444 -17.33 -29.16 -8.77
CA THR A 444 -16.11 -29.47 -9.55
C THR A 444 -15.76 -30.95 -9.48
N ARG A 445 -15.89 -31.57 -8.32
CA ARG A 445 -15.61 -32.98 -8.12
C ARG A 445 -16.62 -33.91 -8.77
N THR A 446 -17.92 -33.55 -8.73
CA THR A 446 -19.01 -34.45 -9.15
C THR A 446 -19.55 -34.14 -10.54
N GLY A 447 -19.40 -32.91 -11.02
CA GLY A 447 -20.07 -32.41 -12.22
C GLY A 447 -21.59 -32.29 -12.06
N ARG A 448 -22.13 -32.32 -10.83
CA ARG A 448 -23.55 -32.33 -10.53
C ARG A 448 -23.89 -31.38 -9.39
N ALA A 449 -25.09 -30.81 -9.45
CA ALA A 449 -25.66 -30.07 -8.34
C ALA A 449 -25.91 -31.00 -7.13
N PRO A 450 -25.51 -30.63 -5.91
CA PRO A 450 -25.91 -31.36 -4.70
C PRO A 450 -27.44 -31.21 -4.49
N ALA A 451 -28.09 -32.20 -3.88
CA ALA A 451 -29.51 -32.08 -3.52
C ALA A 451 -29.69 -31.01 -2.42
N GLU A 452 -28.79 -30.97 -1.47
CA GLU A 452 -28.75 -30.02 -0.36
C GLU A 452 -27.36 -29.41 -0.24
N VAL A 453 -27.29 -28.16 0.21
CA VAL A 453 -26.06 -27.42 0.48
C VAL A 453 -25.93 -27.25 1.99
N GLN A 454 -24.79 -27.66 2.53
CA GLN A 454 -24.46 -27.46 3.93
C GLN A 454 -24.01 -26.00 4.16
N ILE A 455 -24.60 -25.32 5.14
CA ILE A 455 -24.15 -24.01 5.60
C ILE A 455 -22.89 -24.18 6.44
N ILE A 456 -21.79 -23.60 5.97
CA ILE A 456 -20.47 -23.71 6.59
C ILE A 456 -20.12 -22.38 7.23
N ALA A 457 -19.92 -22.38 8.56
CA ALA A 457 -19.47 -21.18 9.26
C ALA A 457 -18.08 -20.74 8.77
N GLY A 458 -17.92 -19.45 8.53
CA GLY A 458 -16.66 -18.83 8.18
C GLY A 458 -16.31 -17.69 9.11
N THR A 459 -15.06 -17.28 9.14
CA THR A 459 -14.60 -16.10 9.88
C THR A 459 -13.48 -15.42 9.11
N LEU A 460 -13.65 -14.13 8.84
CA LEU A 460 -12.59 -13.32 8.27
C LEU A 460 -11.47 -13.14 9.29
N THR A 461 -10.25 -13.57 8.95
CA THR A 461 -9.07 -13.47 9.82
C THR A 461 -8.07 -12.41 9.38
N ALA A 462 -8.27 -11.82 8.19
CA ALA A 462 -7.45 -10.72 7.67
C ALA A 462 -7.64 -9.42 8.46
N ASP A 463 -8.74 -9.25 9.17
CA ASP A 463 -9.06 -8.08 9.99
C ASP A 463 -8.10 -7.85 11.17
N LYS A 464 -7.36 -8.89 11.58
CA LYS A 464 -6.27 -8.78 12.58
C LYS A 464 -5.15 -7.82 12.17
N HIS A 465 -5.03 -7.52 10.87
CA HIS A 465 -4.05 -6.59 10.31
C HIS A 465 -4.53 -5.13 10.34
N VAL A 466 -5.74 -4.88 10.80
CA VAL A 466 -6.30 -3.54 11.03
C VAL A 466 -6.28 -3.26 12.53
N ALA A 467 -5.73 -2.10 12.91
CA ALA A 467 -5.61 -1.72 14.31
C ALA A 467 -6.98 -1.55 14.97
N LYS A 468 -7.01 -1.76 16.29
CA LYS A 468 -8.18 -1.35 17.10
C LYS A 468 -8.12 0.15 17.35
N ASP A 469 -9.28 0.79 17.44
CA ASP A 469 -9.36 2.21 17.79
C ASP A 469 -8.64 2.49 19.12
N SER A 470 -7.77 3.47 19.10
CA SER A 470 -7.00 3.90 20.28
C SER A 470 -6.44 5.30 20.08
N ALA A 471 -6.21 6.04 21.15
CA ALA A 471 -5.61 7.38 21.12
C ALA A 471 -4.25 7.42 20.38
N ARG A 472 -3.52 6.30 20.29
CA ARG A 472 -2.23 6.21 19.58
C ARG A 472 -2.35 6.36 18.05
N LEU A 473 -3.53 6.09 17.48
CA LEU A 473 -3.79 6.28 16.05
C LEU A 473 -4.05 7.76 15.73
N TRP A 474 -4.56 8.52 16.70
CA TRP A 474 -5.03 9.89 16.56
C TRP A 474 -4.12 10.89 17.26
N GLY A 475 -2.81 10.58 17.36
CA GLY A 475 -1.85 11.40 18.12
C GLY A 475 -1.38 12.69 17.42
N TRP A 476 -1.95 13.05 16.29
CA TRP A 476 -1.61 14.29 15.60
C TRP A 476 -2.11 15.51 16.38
N VAL A 477 -1.24 16.51 16.55
CA VAL A 477 -1.45 17.67 17.44
C VAL A 477 -2.72 18.48 17.16
N ILE A 478 -3.24 18.44 15.93
CA ILE A 478 -4.43 19.20 15.52
C ILE A 478 -5.75 18.48 15.78
N PHE A 479 -5.75 17.22 16.17
CA PHE A 479 -7.00 16.57 16.57
C PHE A 479 -7.59 17.22 17.84
N PRO A 480 -8.92 17.31 17.94
CA PRO A 480 -9.57 17.66 19.21
C PRO A 480 -9.10 16.75 20.34
N GLU A 481 -9.03 17.29 21.55
CA GLU A 481 -8.67 16.50 22.73
C GLU A 481 -9.62 15.30 22.89
N GLY A 482 -9.07 14.11 23.14
CA GLY A 482 -9.83 12.88 23.30
C GLY A 482 -10.46 12.34 22.02
N PHE A 483 -10.01 12.78 20.84
CA PHE A 483 -10.53 12.31 19.57
C PHE A 483 -10.39 10.79 19.42
N HIS A 484 -11.47 10.15 19.04
CA HIS A 484 -11.59 8.72 18.72
C HIS A 484 -12.52 8.52 17.52
N ALA A 485 -12.28 7.51 16.70
CA ALA A 485 -13.09 7.23 15.53
C ALA A 485 -13.38 5.71 15.36
N PRO A 486 -14.15 5.11 16.28
CA PRO A 486 -14.42 3.68 16.26
C PRO A 486 -15.14 3.21 14.98
N VAL A 487 -16.03 4.04 14.40
CA VAL A 487 -16.72 3.72 13.14
C VAL A 487 -15.74 3.63 11.98
N ILE A 488 -14.76 4.53 11.90
CA ILE A 488 -13.68 4.46 10.89
C ILE A 488 -12.92 3.13 11.03
N MET A 489 -12.55 2.75 12.25
CA MET A 489 -11.79 1.52 12.47
C MET A 489 -12.63 0.25 12.26
N GLU A 490 -13.93 0.31 12.53
CA GLU A 490 -14.88 -0.77 12.18
C GLU A 490 -14.97 -0.96 10.67
N LEU A 491 -15.22 0.13 9.92
CA LEU A 491 -15.21 0.10 8.45
C LEU A 491 -13.85 -0.36 7.91
N GLY A 492 -12.75 0.06 8.53
CA GLY A 492 -11.40 -0.42 8.19
C GLY A 492 -11.28 -1.95 8.28
N ARG A 493 -11.81 -2.57 9.35
CA ARG A 493 -11.82 -4.03 9.47
C ARG A 493 -12.68 -4.71 8.41
N LEU A 494 -13.81 -4.12 8.05
CA LEU A 494 -14.64 -4.63 6.96
C LEU A 494 -13.91 -4.57 5.61
N GLN A 495 -13.07 -3.56 5.39
CA GLN A 495 -12.27 -3.48 4.16
C GLN A 495 -11.06 -4.43 4.15
N ALA A 496 -10.75 -5.13 5.25
CA ALA A 496 -9.74 -6.20 5.27
C ALA A 496 -10.08 -7.37 4.32
N TRP A 497 -11.28 -7.47 3.82
CA TRP A 497 -11.65 -8.36 2.72
C TRP A 497 -10.76 -8.16 1.47
N THR A 498 -10.26 -6.95 1.26
CA THR A 498 -9.44 -6.57 0.11
C THR A 498 -7.93 -6.67 0.38
N LEU A 499 -7.54 -7.02 1.61
CA LEU A 499 -6.15 -7.05 2.04
C LEU A 499 -5.40 -8.22 1.41
N LYS A 500 -4.26 -7.94 0.80
CA LYS A 500 -3.30 -8.94 0.30
C LYS A 500 -1.89 -8.36 0.22
N PRO A 501 -0.82 -9.16 0.35
CA PRO A 501 0.54 -8.67 0.17
C PRO A 501 0.78 -8.19 -1.27
N ALA A 502 1.53 -7.10 -1.42
CA ALA A 502 2.07 -6.71 -2.71
C ALA A 502 3.36 -7.49 -2.96
N ILE A 503 3.47 -8.12 -4.12
CA ILE A 503 4.61 -8.97 -4.47
C ILE A 503 5.58 -8.17 -5.33
N LEU A 504 6.84 -8.08 -4.87
CA LEU A 504 7.91 -7.42 -5.62
C LEU A 504 8.20 -8.21 -6.90
N LYS A 505 8.04 -7.56 -8.05
CA LYS A 505 8.40 -8.11 -9.36
C LYS A 505 9.92 -8.26 -9.44
N ARG A 506 10.39 -9.46 -9.70
CA ARG A 506 11.81 -9.80 -9.85
C ARG A 506 12.26 -9.76 -11.31
#